data_30f9519f5cc5458012beb8ada6fc0fe2
#
_entry.id   30f9519f5cc5458012beb8ada6fc0fe2
#
_cell.length_a   1.000
_cell.length_b   1.000
_cell.length_c   1.000
_cell.angle_alpha   90.00
_cell.angle_beta   90.00
_cell.angle_gamma   90.00
#
_symmetry.space_group_name_H-M   'P 1'
#
loop_
_entity.id
_entity.type
_entity.pdbx_description
1 polymer ?
#
loop_
_entity_poly.entity_id
_entity_poly.type
_entity_poly.pdbx_seq_one_letter_code
_entity_poly.pdbx_strand_id
1 'polypeptide(L)'
;MHETFSLAPIVIVLLVSVITVIYCRKFNIPSMLGYLLVGFIAGPGMLKLILQGHATDYLGEIGIVFLMFSIGLEFSLPKLKAMRRLVFGLGGLQVIVTMLSIIGILMLMGVSFNWAFAAAGAMTMSSTAIVSRILSEKTELGQPHGQMAMGVLLMQDIAVVPLMILSREIGRASCRERV
;
A
#
# COMPACT_ATOMS: atom_id res chain seq x y z
N MET A 1 26.38 -15.28 -23.09
CA MET A 1 25.61 -16.42 -22.55
C MET A 1 24.17 -16.03 -22.68
N HIS A 2 23.42 -16.69 -23.59
CA HIS A 2 21.95 -16.48 -23.68
C HIS A 2 21.35 -17.12 -22.45
N GLU A 3 20.89 -16.29 -21.49
CA GLU A 3 19.98 -16.78 -20.48
C GLU A 3 18.69 -17.19 -21.22
N THR A 4 18.51 -18.49 -21.37
CA THR A 4 17.27 -19.04 -21.91
C THR A 4 16.15 -18.65 -20.96
N PHE A 5 15.32 -17.73 -21.40
CA PHE A 5 14.14 -17.28 -20.66
C PHE A 5 13.21 -18.50 -20.47
N SER A 6 13.35 -19.17 -19.34
CA SER A 6 12.50 -20.32 -19.02
C SER A 6 11.14 -19.82 -18.59
N LEU A 7 10.11 -20.10 -19.36
CA LEU A 7 8.71 -19.80 -19.02
C LEU A 7 8.15 -20.73 -17.94
N ALA A 8 8.81 -21.88 -17.70
CA ALA A 8 8.31 -22.89 -16.78
C ALA A 8 8.09 -22.36 -15.35
N PRO A 9 9.00 -21.61 -14.69
CA PRO A 9 8.76 -21.06 -13.37
C PRO A 9 7.55 -20.12 -13.32
N ILE A 10 7.36 -19.30 -14.35
CA ILE A 10 6.25 -18.36 -14.45
C ILE A 10 4.92 -19.12 -14.52
N VAL A 11 4.85 -20.15 -15.37
CA VAL A 11 3.66 -20.99 -15.51
C VAL A 11 3.32 -21.71 -14.21
N ILE A 12 4.34 -22.27 -13.52
CA ILE A 12 4.15 -22.95 -12.23
C ILE A 12 3.58 -21.98 -11.19
N VAL A 13 4.14 -20.77 -11.07
CA VAL A 13 3.67 -19.75 -10.12
C VAL A 13 2.25 -19.32 -10.44
N LEU A 14 1.90 -19.13 -11.70
CA LEU A 14 0.54 -18.82 -12.13
C LEU A 14 -0.44 -19.93 -11.75
N LEU A 15 -0.10 -21.19 -12.00
CA LEU A 15 -0.93 -22.33 -11.63
C LEU A 15 -1.13 -22.42 -10.11
N VAL A 16 -0.06 -22.32 -9.34
CA VAL A 16 -0.12 -22.33 -7.87
C VAL A 16 -0.95 -21.16 -7.36
N SER A 17 -0.80 -19.96 -7.96
CA SER A 17 -1.60 -18.78 -7.60
C SER A 17 -3.10 -19.01 -7.84
N VAL A 18 -3.48 -19.58 -8.99
CA VAL A 18 -4.89 -19.90 -9.30
C VAL A 18 -5.45 -20.88 -8.28
N ILE A 19 -4.72 -21.95 -7.99
CA ILE A 19 -5.14 -22.96 -7.01
C ILE A 19 -5.32 -22.30 -5.63
N THR A 20 -4.37 -21.48 -5.21
CA THR A 20 -4.41 -20.79 -3.92
C THR A 20 -5.61 -19.84 -3.82
N VAL A 21 -5.91 -19.09 -4.89
CA VAL A 21 -7.09 -18.20 -4.92
C VAL A 21 -8.40 -18.98 -4.79
N ILE A 22 -8.51 -20.14 -5.43
CA ILE A 22 -9.70 -21.00 -5.30
C ILE A 22 -9.87 -21.43 -3.83
N TYR A 23 -8.78 -21.84 -3.16
CA TYR A 23 -8.82 -22.16 -1.74
C TYR A 23 -9.16 -20.97 -0.85
N CYS A 24 -8.53 -19.81 -1.09
CA CYS A 24 -8.82 -18.57 -0.34
C CYS A 24 -10.30 -18.19 -0.44
N ARG A 25 -10.89 -18.25 -1.62
CA ARG A 25 -12.32 -17.97 -1.82
C ARG A 25 -13.22 -18.95 -1.06
N LYS A 26 -12.86 -20.23 -1.02
CA LYS A 26 -13.60 -21.25 -0.26
C LYS A 26 -13.62 -20.98 1.25
N PHE A 27 -12.55 -20.38 1.78
CA PHE A 27 -12.42 -20.03 3.21
C PHE A 27 -12.76 -18.57 3.51
N ASN A 28 -13.34 -17.82 2.57
CA ASN A 28 -13.62 -16.39 2.71
C ASN A 28 -12.38 -15.52 3.06
N ILE A 29 -11.20 -15.95 2.65
CA ILE A 29 -9.95 -15.22 2.84
C ILE A 29 -9.75 -14.32 1.62
N PRO A 30 -9.38 -13.02 1.79
CA PRO A 30 -9.07 -12.14 0.67
C PRO A 30 -7.99 -12.72 -0.25
N SER A 31 -8.23 -12.72 -1.55
CA SER A 31 -7.33 -13.31 -2.56
C SER A 31 -5.91 -12.74 -2.50
N MET A 32 -5.76 -11.49 -2.09
CA MET A 32 -4.46 -10.84 -1.95
C MET A 32 -3.53 -11.53 -0.95
N LEU A 33 -4.07 -12.03 0.17
CA LEU A 33 -3.28 -12.80 1.13
C LEU A 33 -2.77 -14.10 0.52
N GLY A 34 -3.58 -14.72 -0.34
CA GLY A 34 -3.17 -15.90 -1.11
C GLY A 34 -1.98 -15.60 -2.04
N TYR A 35 -2.05 -14.50 -2.80
CA TYR A 35 -0.95 -14.09 -3.67
C TYR A 35 0.34 -13.79 -2.90
N LEU A 36 0.24 -13.11 -1.75
CA LEU A 36 1.39 -12.84 -0.89
C LEU A 36 2.02 -14.13 -0.35
N LEU A 37 1.20 -15.09 0.09
CA LEU A 37 1.69 -16.40 0.54
C LEU A 37 2.39 -17.16 -0.58
N VAL A 38 1.82 -17.20 -1.78
CA VAL A 38 2.45 -17.83 -2.94
C VAL A 38 3.76 -17.16 -3.28
N GLY A 39 3.79 -15.82 -3.32
CA GLY A 39 5.02 -15.05 -3.59
C GLY A 39 6.10 -15.30 -2.53
N PHE A 40 5.74 -15.40 -1.26
CA PHE A 40 6.65 -15.70 -0.16
C PHE A 40 7.23 -17.12 -0.26
N ILE A 41 6.37 -18.11 -0.53
CA ILE A 41 6.78 -19.54 -0.64
C ILE A 41 7.61 -19.78 -1.90
N ALA A 42 7.16 -19.25 -3.05
CA ALA A 42 7.85 -19.44 -4.33
C ALA A 42 9.10 -18.54 -4.49
N GLY A 43 9.20 -17.51 -3.66
CA GLY A 43 10.26 -16.52 -3.69
C GLY A 43 11.63 -17.05 -3.23
N PRO A 44 12.65 -16.18 -3.26
CA PRO A 44 14.05 -16.55 -2.96
C PRO A 44 14.26 -16.96 -1.50
N GLY A 45 13.31 -16.65 -0.62
CA GLY A 45 13.39 -16.96 0.81
C GLY A 45 13.13 -18.43 1.16
N MET A 46 12.30 -19.15 0.37
CA MET A 46 11.94 -20.55 0.66
C MET A 46 12.30 -21.50 -0.48
N LEU A 47 11.44 -21.62 -1.48
CA LEU A 47 11.61 -22.64 -2.54
C LEU A 47 12.54 -22.20 -3.67
N LYS A 48 12.91 -20.93 -3.75
CA LYS A 48 13.78 -20.36 -4.80
C LYS A 48 13.33 -20.72 -6.23
N LEU A 49 12.03 -20.94 -6.43
CA LEU A 49 11.46 -21.22 -7.74
C LEU A 49 11.52 -20.01 -8.66
N ILE A 50 11.43 -18.81 -8.06
CA ILE A 50 11.60 -17.54 -8.74
C ILE A 50 12.92 -16.95 -8.26
N LEU A 51 13.93 -16.99 -9.13
CA LEU A 51 15.16 -16.26 -8.90
C LEU A 51 14.89 -14.76 -9.10
N GLN A 52 15.43 -13.94 -8.21
CA GLN A 52 15.46 -12.50 -8.43
C GLN A 52 16.25 -12.23 -9.72
N GLY A 53 15.61 -11.56 -10.66
CA GLY A 53 16.22 -11.21 -11.93
C GLY A 53 15.43 -10.14 -12.64
N HIS A 54 16.04 -9.50 -13.62
CA HIS A 54 15.45 -8.38 -14.37
C HIS A 54 14.04 -8.68 -14.90
N ALA A 55 13.76 -9.93 -15.29
CA ALA A 55 12.44 -10.32 -15.79
C ALA A 55 11.33 -10.24 -14.73
N THR A 56 11.64 -10.62 -13.48
CA THR A 56 10.68 -10.55 -12.37
C THR A 56 10.40 -9.11 -11.97
N ASP A 57 11.44 -8.27 -11.97
CA ASP A 57 11.34 -6.85 -11.65
C ASP A 57 10.49 -6.12 -12.69
N TYR A 58 10.72 -6.37 -13.99
CA TYR A 58 9.89 -5.82 -15.08
C TYR A 58 8.42 -6.24 -14.98
N LEU A 59 8.13 -7.49 -14.64
CA LEU A 59 6.75 -7.94 -14.45
C LEU A 59 6.08 -7.23 -13.27
N GLY A 60 6.83 -6.99 -12.18
CA GLY A 60 6.39 -6.22 -11.03
C GLY A 60 6.08 -4.77 -11.40
N GLU A 61 6.96 -4.10 -12.15
CA GLU A 61 6.75 -2.72 -12.62
C GLU A 61 5.52 -2.59 -13.51
N ILE A 62 5.36 -3.50 -14.49
CA ILE A 62 4.18 -3.54 -15.35
C ILE A 62 2.91 -3.76 -14.50
N GLY A 63 2.98 -4.68 -13.52
CA GLY A 63 1.89 -4.95 -12.59
C GLY A 63 1.46 -3.71 -11.79
N ILE A 64 2.43 -2.92 -11.31
CA ILE A 64 2.18 -1.67 -10.59
C ILE A 64 1.52 -0.64 -11.53
N VAL A 65 1.99 -0.50 -12.76
CA VAL A 65 1.39 0.42 -13.74
C VAL A 65 -0.07 0.04 -14.02
N PHE A 66 -0.36 -1.24 -14.25
CA PHE A 66 -1.75 -1.70 -14.44
C PHE A 66 -2.60 -1.51 -13.20
N LEU A 67 -2.04 -1.73 -12.00
CA LEU A 67 -2.73 -1.48 -10.74
C LEU A 67 -3.09 0.00 -10.60
N MET A 68 -2.15 0.90 -10.82
CA MET A 68 -2.38 2.35 -10.77
C MET A 68 -3.42 2.79 -11.80
N PHE A 69 -3.36 2.25 -13.00
CA PHE A 69 -4.35 2.50 -14.03
C PHE A 69 -5.76 2.02 -13.63
N SER A 70 -5.86 0.81 -13.08
CA SER A 70 -7.13 0.25 -12.61
C SER A 70 -7.75 1.09 -11.49
N ILE A 71 -6.94 1.48 -10.51
CA ILE A 71 -7.38 2.37 -9.42
C ILE A 71 -7.80 3.73 -9.99
N GLY A 72 -7.04 4.28 -10.95
CA GLY A 72 -7.38 5.54 -11.61
C GLY A 72 -8.73 5.52 -12.32
N LEU A 73 -9.11 4.39 -12.92
CA LEU A 73 -10.43 4.21 -13.54
C LEU A 73 -11.58 4.14 -12.52
N GLU A 74 -11.34 3.62 -11.33
CA GLU A 74 -12.35 3.55 -10.25
C GLU A 74 -12.65 4.93 -9.66
N PHE A 75 -11.67 5.86 -9.74
CA PHE A 75 -11.81 7.22 -9.24
C PHE A 75 -12.23 8.21 -10.33
N SER A 76 -13.51 8.53 -10.38
CA SER A 76 -13.98 9.64 -11.19
C SER A 76 -13.94 10.97 -10.41
N LEU A 77 -13.50 12.05 -11.07
CA LEU A 77 -13.47 13.40 -10.49
C LEU A 77 -14.81 13.86 -9.89
N PRO A 78 -15.98 13.58 -10.52
CA PRO A 78 -17.28 13.89 -9.94
C PRO A 78 -17.53 13.17 -8.61
N LYS A 79 -17.14 11.88 -8.50
CA LYS A 79 -17.27 11.09 -7.27
C LYS A 79 -16.39 11.64 -6.15
N LEU A 80 -15.16 12.01 -6.48
CA LEU A 80 -14.23 12.65 -5.53
C LEU A 80 -14.79 13.98 -5.01
N LYS A 81 -15.35 14.83 -5.89
CA LYS A 81 -15.96 16.10 -5.51
C LYS A 81 -17.19 15.92 -4.62
N ALA A 82 -17.99 14.89 -4.87
CA ALA A 82 -19.14 14.55 -4.05
C ALA A 82 -18.73 14.11 -2.62
N MET A 83 -17.60 13.42 -2.52
CA MET A 83 -17.06 12.88 -1.25
C MET A 83 -16.16 13.85 -0.49
N ARG A 84 -15.99 15.09 -0.94
CA ARG A 84 -15.03 16.05 -0.35
C ARG A 84 -15.15 16.23 1.18
N ARG A 85 -16.37 16.20 1.73
CA ARG A 85 -16.59 16.31 3.18
C ARG A 85 -16.05 15.09 3.94
N LEU A 86 -16.15 13.90 3.36
CA LEU A 86 -15.60 12.67 3.92
C LEU A 86 -14.07 12.68 3.82
N VAL A 87 -13.52 13.07 2.68
CA VAL A 87 -12.08 13.13 2.44
C VAL A 87 -11.41 14.10 3.41
N PHE A 88 -11.79 15.36 3.39
CA PHE A 88 -11.14 16.39 4.22
C PHE A 88 -11.59 16.37 5.68
N GLY A 89 -12.84 16.00 5.98
CA GLY A 89 -13.35 15.90 7.34
C GLY A 89 -12.84 14.66 8.04
N LEU A 90 -13.36 13.50 7.65
CA LEU A 90 -13.01 12.22 8.30
C LEU A 90 -11.55 11.83 8.05
N GLY A 91 -11.10 11.90 6.80
CA GLY A 91 -9.72 11.54 6.43
C GLY A 91 -8.70 12.49 7.04
N GLY A 92 -8.95 13.81 7.01
CA GLY A 92 -8.07 14.80 7.63
C GLY A 92 -7.97 14.62 9.14
N LEU A 93 -9.10 14.40 9.81
CA LEU A 93 -9.13 14.11 11.25
C LEU A 93 -8.36 12.83 11.58
N GLN A 94 -8.54 11.75 10.80
CA GLN A 94 -7.82 10.50 11.00
C GLN A 94 -6.30 10.71 10.88
N VAL A 95 -5.82 11.38 9.84
CA VAL A 95 -4.38 11.64 9.65
C VAL A 95 -3.81 12.42 10.84
N ILE A 96 -4.47 13.49 11.26
CA ILE A 96 -4.02 14.35 12.36
C ILE A 96 -3.99 13.56 13.67
N VAL A 97 -5.08 12.91 14.04
CA VAL A 97 -5.19 12.18 15.31
C VAL A 97 -4.19 11.03 15.37
N THR A 98 -4.07 10.25 14.29
CA THR A 98 -3.12 9.13 14.25
C THR A 98 -1.69 9.63 14.32
N MET A 99 -1.33 10.65 13.57
CA MET A 99 0.00 11.25 13.59
C MET A 99 0.38 11.77 14.99
N LEU A 100 -0.51 12.56 15.61
CA LEU A 100 -0.26 13.11 16.95
C LEU A 100 -0.13 12.01 18.01
N SER A 101 -0.96 10.96 17.91
CA SER A 101 -0.90 9.82 18.83
C SER A 101 0.43 9.09 18.73
N ILE A 102 0.89 8.80 17.50
CA ILE A 102 2.16 8.09 17.28
C ILE A 102 3.35 8.97 17.70
N ILE A 103 3.36 10.27 17.36
CA ILE A 103 4.41 11.19 17.81
C ILE A 103 4.47 11.23 19.33
N GLY A 104 3.32 11.36 20.00
CA GLY A 104 3.25 11.38 21.47
C GLY A 104 3.83 10.11 22.09
N ILE A 105 3.44 8.94 21.60
CA ILE A 105 3.97 7.65 22.08
C ILE A 105 5.48 7.55 21.88
N LEU A 106 5.99 7.88 20.68
CA LEU A 106 7.42 7.79 20.37
C LEU A 106 8.26 8.79 21.19
N MET A 107 7.73 9.99 21.43
CA MET A 107 8.41 10.97 22.28
C MET A 107 8.44 10.51 23.75
N LEU A 108 7.39 9.87 24.26
CA LEU A 108 7.39 9.25 25.60
C LEU A 108 8.41 8.12 25.72
N MET A 109 8.70 7.42 24.62
CA MET A 109 9.76 6.41 24.53
C MET A 109 11.17 7.01 24.38
N GLY A 110 11.32 8.34 24.39
CA GLY A 110 12.60 9.03 24.27
C GLY A 110 13.11 9.20 22.83
N VAL A 111 12.27 8.94 21.82
CA VAL A 111 12.63 9.19 20.43
C VAL A 111 12.59 10.69 20.13
N SER A 112 13.61 11.24 19.49
CA SER A 112 13.64 12.67 19.12
C SER A 112 12.50 13.02 18.14
N PHE A 113 11.98 14.24 18.24
CA PHE A 113 10.85 14.72 17.44
C PHE A 113 11.00 14.46 15.93
N ASN A 114 12.19 14.63 15.38
CA ASN A 114 12.45 14.47 13.95
C ASN A 114 12.21 13.02 13.48
N TRP A 115 12.69 12.04 14.25
CA TRP A 115 12.45 10.63 13.97
C TRP A 115 11.01 10.22 14.28
N ALA A 116 10.43 10.76 15.36
CA ALA A 116 9.04 10.51 15.71
C ALA A 116 8.09 11.03 14.62
N PHE A 117 8.34 12.21 14.06
CA PHE A 117 7.56 12.79 12.98
C PHE A 117 7.63 11.95 11.69
N ALA A 118 8.83 11.57 11.27
CA ALA A 118 9.02 10.75 10.08
C ALA A 118 8.36 9.36 10.21
N ALA A 119 8.55 8.71 11.36
CA ALA A 119 7.94 7.42 11.65
C ALA A 119 6.41 7.51 11.73
N ALA A 120 5.88 8.54 12.40
CA ALA A 120 4.44 8.78 12.48
C ALA A 120 3.82 9.02 11.09
N GLY A 121 4.46 9.80 10.24
CA GLY A 121 4.05 10.00 8.86
C GLY A 121 3.95 8.69 8.09
N ALA A 122 4.97 7.83 8.18
CA ALA A 122 4.97 6.53 7.52
C ALA A 122 3.89 5.58 8.09
N MET A 123 3.73 5.53 9.42
CA MET A 123 2.77 4.64 10.09
C MET A 123 1.31 5.09 9.94
N THR A 124 1.07 6.36 9.62
CA THR A 124 -0.28 6.89 9.40
C THR A 124 -0.85 6.48 8.05
N MET A 125 0.02 6.14 7.09
CA MET A 125 -0.39 5.75 5.74
C MET A 125 -0.86 4.29 5.70
N SER A 126 -1.96 4.06 4.98
CA SER A 126 -2.51 2.72 4.71
C SER A 126 -2.39 2.40 3.23
N SER A 127 -2.47 1.12 2.87
CA SER A 127 -2.40 0.71 1.47
C SER A 127 -3.75 0.86 0.77
N THR A 128 -3.88 1.89 -0.04
CA THR A 128 -5.06 2.15 -0.90
C THR A 128 -5.34 0.97 -1.82
N ALA A 129 -4.29 0.36 -2.38
CA ALA A 129 -4.40 -0.78 -3.29
C ALA A 129 -5.00 -2.02 -2.62
N ILE A 130 -4.59 -2.34 -1.39
CA ILE A 130 -5.11 -3.51 -0.66
C ILE A 130 -6.56 -3.30 -0.27
N VAL A 131 -6.87 -2.15 0.32
CA VAL A 131 -8.22 -1.86 0.81
C VAL A 131 -9.22 -1.74 -0.34
N SER A 132 -8.90 -1.01 -1.41
CA SER A 132 -9.77 -0.91 -2.59
C SER A 132 -10.04 -2.27 -3.22
N ARG A 133 -9.02 -3.12 -3.30
CA ARG A 133 -9.18 -4.48 -3.84
C ARG A 133 -10.09 -5.35 -2.99
N ILE A 134 -9.93 -5.33 -1.65
CA ILE A 134 -10.79 -6.08 -0.73
C ILE A 134 -12.23 -5.60 -0.82
N LEU A 135 -12.47 -4.29 -0.84
CA LEU A 135 -13.80 -3.73 -0.99
C LEU A 135 -14.44 -4.06 -2.35
N SER A 136 -13.63 -4.08 -3.41
CA SER A 136 -14.07 -4.47 -4.76
C SER A 136 -14.45 -5.95 -4.81
N GLU A 137 -13.65 -6.85 -4.23
CA GLU A 137 -13.94 -8.29 -4.16
C GLU A 137 -15.23 -8.60 -3.40
N LYS A 138 -15.56 -7.78 -2.39
CA LYS A 138 -16.79 -7.89 -1.60
C LYS A 138 -17.97 -7.10 -2.17
N THR A 139 -17.78 -6.39 -3.28
CA THR A 139 -18.80 -5.48 -3.87
C THR A 139 -19.29 -4.38 -2.91
N GLU A 140 -18.42 -3.97 -1.98
CA GLU A 140 -18.75 -3.01 -0.90
C GLU A 140 -18.24 -1.58 -1.17
N LEU A 141 -17.59 -1.33 -2.32
CA LEU A 141 -17.09 0.02 -2.70
C LEU A 141 -18.19 1.10 -2.73
N GLY A 142 -19.42 0.73 -3.08
CA GLY A 142 -20.58 1.62 -3.12
C GLY A 142 -21.28 1.81 -1.77
N GLN A 143 -20.99 0.99 -0.77
CA GLN A 143 -21.60 1.04 0.55
C GLN A 143 -21.08 2.23 1.37
N PRO A 144 -21.85 2.75 2.35
CA PRO A 144 -21.42 3.89 3.16
C PRO A 144 -20.06 3.69 3.83
N HIS A 145 -19.82 2.52 4.40
CA HIS A 145 -18.52 2.20 5.03
C HIS A 145 -17.37 2.12 4.02
N GLY A 146 -17.62 1.56 2.82
CA GLY A 146 -16.64 1.53 1.75
C GLY A 146 -16.27 2.93 1.26
N GLN A 147 -17.28 3.81 1.11
CA GLN A 147 -17.04 5.20 0.75
C GLN A 147 -16.25 5.97 1.83
N MET A 148 -16.54 5.72 3.12
CA MET A 148 -15.78 6.33 4.21
C MET A 148 -14.32 5.86 4.20
N ALA A 149 -14.07 4.55 4.05
CA ALA A 149 -12.73 3.99 3.95
C ALA A 149 -11.95 4.60 2.77
N MET A 150 -12.58 4.66 1.60
CA MET A 150 -11.95 5.27 0.41
C MET A 150 -11.70 6.76 0.59
N GLY A 151 -12.58 7.49 1.30
CA GLY A 151 -12.37 8.90 1.63
C GLY A 151 -11.14 9.12 2.51
N VAL A 152 -10.94 8.27 3.51
CA VAL A 152 -9.74 8.30 4.38
C VAL A 152 -8.48 8.03 3.58
N LEU A 153 -8.46 6.97 2.77
CA LEU A 153 -7.32 6.59 1.95
C LEU A 153 -6.91 7.69 0.96
N LEU A 154 -7.89 8.31 0.31
CA LEU A 154 -7.65 9.45 -0.58
C LEU A 154 -7.02 10.64 0.14
N MET A 155 -7.46 10.92 1.37
CA MET A 155 -6.83 11.98 2.16
C MET A 155 -5.40 11.64 2.53
N GLN A 156 -5.11 10.38 2.86
CA GLN A 156 -3.75 9.91 3.13
C GLN A 156 -2.86 10.10 1.90
N ASP A 157 -3.32 9.70 0.70
CA ASP A 157 -2.59 9.86 -0.55
C ASP A 157 -2.29 11.34 -0.87
N ILE A 158 -3.23 12.25 -0.56
CA ILE A 158 -3.01 13.70 -0.69
C ILE A 158 -2.01 14.19 0.36
N ALA A 159 -2.10 13.69 1.59
CA ALA A 159 -1.26 14.13 2.71
C ALA A 159 0.19 13.64 2.60
N VAL A 160 0.45 12.55 1.86
CA VAL A 160 1.81 12.00 1.74
C VAL A 160 2.80 13.01 1.15
N VAL A 161 2.38 13.80 0.16
CA VAL A 161 3.26 14.77 -0.52
C VAL A 161 3.76 15.86 0.44
N PRO A 162 2.88 16.63 1.14
CA PRO A 162 3.34 17.62 2.11
C PRO A 162 4.12 16.98 3.27
N LEU A 163 3.74 15.78 3.74
CA LEU A 163 4.47 15.10 4.80
C LEU A 163 5.90 14.70 4.38
N MET A 164 6.09 14.25 3.15
CA MET A 164 7.43 13.96 2.62
C MET A 164 8.31 15.22 2.52
N ILE A 165 7.74 16.35 2.09
CA ILE A 165 8.45 17.62 2.02
C ILE A 165 8.87 18.06 3.41
N LEU A 166 7.94 18.07 4.37
CA LEU A 166 8.19 18.43 5.76
C LEU A 166 9.24 17.55 6.43
N SER A 167 9.16 16.23 6.23
CA SER A 167 10.14 15.29 6.80
C SER A 167 11.57 15.54 6.28
N ARG A 168 11.72 15.93 5.02
CA ARG A 168 13.03 16.31 4.45
C ARG A 168 13.58 17.60 5.05
N GLU A 169 12.74 18.61 5.24
CA GLU A 169 13.16 19.88 5.83
C GLU A 169 13.54 19.72 7.31
N ILE A 170 12.74 18.96 8.08
CA ILE A 170 13.02 18.64 9.47
C ILE A 170 14.33 17.85 9.60
N GLY A 171 14.56 16.86 8.71
CA GLY A 171 15.80 16.10 8.68
C GLY A 171 17.04 16.95 8.37
N ARG A 172 16.94 17.89 7.42
CA ARG A 172 18.02 18.83 7.09
C ARG A 172 18.33 19.78 8.22
N ALA A 173 17.32 20.30 8.90
CA ALA A 173 17.51 21.18 10.07
C ALA A 173 18.30 20.46 11.17
N SER A 174 17.98 19.19 11.45
CA SER A 174 18.69 18.37 12.45
C SER A 174 20.16 18.07 12.10
N CYS A 175 20.48 17.92 10.81
CA CYS A 175 21.88 17.76 10.39
C CYS A 175 22.67 19.05 10.51
N ARG A 176 22.04 20.21 10.37
CA ARG A 176 22.69 21.53 10.45
C ARG A 176 23.01 21.97 11.88
N GLU A 177 22.26 21.47 12.86
CA GLU A 177 22.51 21.73 14.28
C GLU A 177 23.66 20.88 14.88
N ARG A 178 24.10 19.83 14.17
CA ARG A 178 25.18 18.93 14.66
C ARG A 178 26.57 19.28 14.10
N VAL A 179 26.70 20.34 13.31
CA VAL A 179 27.96 20.88 12.78
C VAL A 179 28.27 22.20 13.46
#